data_b440df2ffdbbc07a7fa447ca2a2ade8e
#
_entry.id   b440df2ffdbbc07a7fa447ca2a2ade8e
#
_cell.length_a   1.000
_cell.length_b   1.000
_cell.length_c   1.000
_cell.angle_alpha   90.00
_cell.angle_beta   90.00
_cell.angle_gamma   90.00
#
_symmetry.space_group_name_H-M   'P 1'
#
loop_
_entity.id
_entity.type
_entity.pdbx_description
1 polymer ?
#
loop_
_entity_poly.entity_id
_entity_poly.type
_entity_poly.pdbx_seq_one_letter_code
_entity_poly.pdbx_strand_id
1 'polypeptide(L)'
;MDNEDIKTEFVNKIVLAMWDFIGEVNGKKLQAVMYAALAGYEIKPTQTSLVVYDEDNAMKYLEKFLIDKKIKGCTDRTLKYYKTQLQFIFEKIGIEPMNIQTDHIRLYIANRQIKDKISDVTVNNEIRVLSSFYEWMQTEEYRLKNPMKRINQIRLYKKKKDAYTDIEIEKMRGALETSRDKAMFEMLLSTWCRVSELAQIRLDEINDNEVLLHGKGKKDRTAYLNAKALLAIQNYMNERKDDSPYLFPRMISIADSLKKGIPKEELKFYYRIPDMLVINEHISPSTIEARVRVLGRRLNIFAHPHKFRRTGATMALRAGMPIEQVSKILGHEDIKTTQIYLDIKETDIKASHERYVR
;
A
#
# COMPACT_ATOMS: atom_id res chain seq x y z
N MET A 1 40.59 10.47 -29.35
CA MET A 1 40.21 9.98 -30.70
C MET A 1 39.98 11.19 -31.58
N ASP A 2 40.59 11.18 -32.76
CA ASP A 2 40.37 12.23 -33.76
C ASP A 2 38.97 12.10 -34.35
N ASN A 3 38.44 13.20 -34.91
CA ASN A 3 37.12 13.22 -35.53
C ASN A 3 36.96 12.19 -36.69
N GLU A 4 38.04 11.91 -37.38
CA GLU A 4 38.11 10.87 -38.41
C GLU A 4 38.01 9.45 -37.85
N ASP A 5 38.61 9.19 -36.69
CA ASP A 5 38.49 7.90 -36.01
C ASP A 5 37.07 7.62 -35.56
N ILE A 6 36.35 8.66 -35.07
CA ILE A 6 34.96 8.58 -34.65
C ILE A 6 34.03 8.32 -35.83
N LYS A 7 34.25 9.00 -36.93
CA LYS A 7 33.49 8.76 -38.16
C LYS A 7 33.69 7.35 -38.68
N THR A 8 34.91 6.86 -38.66
CA THR A 8 35.27 5.53 -39.12
C THR A 8 34.60 4.46 -38.25
N GLU A 9 34.65 4.61 -36.94
CA GLU A 9 33.93 3.69 -36.01
C GLU A 9 32.42 3.70 -36.22
N PHE A 10 31.82 4.87 -36.41
CA PHE A 10 30.37 5.04 -36.64
C PHE A 10 29.94 4.39 -37.93
N VAL A 11 30.65 4.64 -39.03
CA VAL A 11 30.35 4.06 -40.35
C VAL A 11 30.50 2.55 -40.33
N ASN A 12 31.58 2.03 -39.74
CA ASN A 12 31.81 0.59 -39.61
C ASN A 12 30.74 -0.12 -38.81
N LYS A 13 30.26 0.47 -37.70
CA LYS A 13 29.13 -0.08 -36.92
C LYS A 13 27.86 -0.22 -37.72
N ILE A 14 27.52 0.79 -38.55
CA ILE A 14 26.31 0.74 -39.38
C ILE A 14 26.45 -0.30 -40.49
N VAL A 15 27.59 -0.29 -41.21
CA VAL A 15 27.87 -1.27 -42.24
C VAL A 15 27.83 -2.69 -41.73
N LEU A 16 28.39 -2.93 -40.56
CA LEU A 16 28.39 -4.25 -39.89
C LEU A 16 26.98 -4.68 -39.50
N ALA A 17 26.17 -3.78 -38.98
CA ALA A 17 24.77 -4.07 -38.60
C ALA A 17 23.87 -4.35 -39.83
N MET A 18 24.23 -3.84 -41.00
CA MET A 18 23.50 -4.03 -42.25
C MET A 18 24.05 -5.16 -43.13
N TRP A 19 25.19 -5.74 -42.76
CA TRP A 19 25.95 -6.68 -43.59
C TRP A 19 25.14 -7.86 -44.08
N ASP A 20 24.36 -8.48 -43.17
CA ASP A 20 23.54 -9.65 -43.49
C ASP A 20 22.38 -9.31 -44.48
N PHE A 21 21.98 -8.05 -44.56
CA PHE A 21 20.89 -7.60 -45.41
C PHE A 21 21.34 -7.14 -46.77
N ILE A 22 22.53 -6.55 -46.89
CA ILE A 22 22.97 -5.88 -48.12
C ILE A 22 24.11 -6.58 -48.86
N GLY A 23 24.81 -7.49 -48.21
CA GLY A 23 25.96 -8.20 -48.76
C GLY A 23 27.21 -7.32 -48.98
N GLU A 24 28.35 -7.96 -49.33
CA GLU A 24 29.65 -7.30 -49.37
C GLU A 24 29.74 -6.14 -50.39
N VAL A 25 29.20 -6.32 -51.57
CA VAL A 25 29.26 -5.31 -52.65
C VAL A 25 28.50 -4.03 -52.30
N ASN A 26 27.32 -4.20 -51.73
CA ASN A 26 26.48 -3.08 -51.30
C ASN A 26 27.00 -2.47 -49.99
N GLY A 27 27.63 -3.27 -49.13
CA GLY A 27 28.30 -2.79 -47.91
C GLY A 27 29.40 -1.79 -48.22
N LYS A 28 30.25 -2.07 -49.22
CA LYS A 28 31.30 -1.13 -49.66
C LYS A 28 30.73 0.14 -50.26
N LYS A 29 29.62 0.03 -51.05
CA LYS A 29 28.93 1.21 -51.56
C LYS A 29 28.28 2.06 -50.48
N LEU A 30 27.63 1.43 -49.48
CA LEU A 30 27.05 2.12 -48.36
C LEU A 30 28.12 2.85 -47.56
N GLN A 31 29.27 2.24 -47.34
CA GLN A 31 30.41 2.82 -46.66
C GLN A 31 30.90 4.10 -47.37
N ALA A 32 31.09 4.05 -48.67
CA ALA A 32 31.52 5.18 -49.49
C ALA A 32 30.50 6.33 -49.44
N VAL A 33 29.21 6.02 -49.57
CA VAL A 33 28.12 7.02 -49.50
C VAL A 33 28.08 7.68 -48.12
N MET A 34 28.24 6.90 -47.05
CA MET A 34 28.24 7.43 -45.67
C MET A 34 29.44 8.36 -45.43
N TYR A 35 30.64 8.00 -45.89
CA TYR A 35 31.81 8.92 -45.79
C TYR A 35 31.57 10.21 -46.57
N ALA A 36 31.01 10.11 -47.76
CA ALA A 36 30.68 11.29 -48.58
C ALA A 36 29.62 12.17 -47.88
N ALA A 37 28.59 11.56 -47.31
CA ALA A 37 27.54 12.28 -46.61
C ALA A 37 28.03 12.95 -45.31
N LEU A 38 29.03 12.35 -44.64
CA LEU A 38 29.61 12.87 -43.43
C LEU A 38 30.81 13.81 -43.66
N ALA A 39 31.19 14.03 -44.95
CA ALA A 39 32.21 15.01 -45.31
C ALA A 39 31.72 16.42 -44.94
N GLY A 40 32.50 17.12 -44.12
CA GLY A 40 32.16 18.45 -43.62
C GLY A 40 31.34 18.49 -42.30
N TYR A 41 30.94 17.36 -41.78
CA TYR A 41 30.33 17.31 -40.45
C TYR A 41 31.36 16.91 -39.38
N GLU A 42 31.30 17.59 -38.23
CA GLU A 42 32.02 17.16 -37.01
C GLU A 42 31.11 16.23 -36.20
N ILE A 43 31.46 14.95 -36.12
CA ILE A 43 30.73 14.01 -35.27
C ILE A 43 31.35 14.05 -33.87
N LYS A 44 30.62 14.61 -32.92
CA LYS A 44 30.94 14.47 -31.51
C LYS A 44 30.17 13.28 -30.96
N PRO A 45 30.83 12.28 -30.39
CA PRO A 45 30.09 11.28 -29.62
C PRO A 45 29.36 12.04 -28.54
N THR A 46 28.04 12.12 -28.66
CA THR A 46 27.24 12.42 -27.50
C THR A 46 27.64 11.35 -26.50
N GLN A 47 28.14 11.73 -25.32
CA GLN A 47 28.30 10.79 -24.22
C GLN A 47 26.89 10.29 -23.86
N THR A 48 26.35 9.42 -24.67
CA THR A 48 25.46 8.37 -24.26
C THR A 48 26.39 7.28 -23.68
N SER A 49 27.16 7.63 -22.65
CA SER A 49 27.40 6.65 -21.63
C SER A 49 25.97 6.24 -21.24
N LEU A 50 25.54 5.06 -21.62
CA LEU A 50 24.66 4.27 -20.80
C LEU A 50 25.31 4.38 -19.43
N VAL A 51 24.86 5.36 -18.64
CA VAL A 51 25.26 5.46 -17.25
C VAL A 51 24.60 4.25 -16.67
N VAL A 52 25.39 3.17 -16.65
CA VAL A 52 24.99 1.90 -16.06
C VAL A 52 24.51 2.27 -14.69
N TYR A 53 23.34 1.79 -14.32
CA TYR A 53 22.77 1.99 -13.00
C TYR A 53 23.84 1.64 -11.97
N ASP A 54 24.37 2.64 -11.33
CA ASP A 54 25.30 2.51 -10.21
C ASP A 54 24.43 2.55 -8.94
N GLU A 55 24.33 1.40 -8.29
CA GLU A 55 23.53 1.21 -7.09
C GLU A 55 24.01 2.16 -5.97
N ASP A 56 25.30 2.38 -5.83
CA ASP A 56 25.88 3.24 -4.80
C ASP A 56 25.50 4.71 -5.00
N ASN A 57 25.50 5.20 -6.23
CA ASN A 57 25.08 6.57 -6.55
C ASN A 57 23.57 6.76 -6.40
N ALA A 58 22.76 5.80 -6.85
CA ALA A 58 21.32 5.83 -6.67
C ALA A 58 20.94 5.80 -5.19
N MET A 59 21.65 4.99 -4.38
CA MET A 59 21.43 4.88 -2.94
C MET A 59 21.76 6.17 -2.20
N LYS A 60 22.79 6.89 -2.61
CA LYS A 60 23.18 8.18 -2.00
C LYS A 60 22.06 9.23 -2.04
N TYR A 61 21.37 9.40 -3.18
CA TYR A 61 20.25 10.32 -3.30
C TYR A 61 19.02 9.80 -2.55
N LEU A 62 18.80 8.50 -2.57
CA LEU A 62 17.70 7.87 -1.84
C LEU A 62 17.86 8.07 -0.33
N GLU A 63 19.03 7.89 0.23
CA GLU A 63 19.30 8.11 1.66
C GLU A 63 19.05 9.56 2.07
N LYS A 64 19.56 10.53 1.31
CA LYS A 64 19.30 11.96 1.57
C LYS A 64 17.80 12.28 1.53
N PHE A 65 17.07 11.74 0.54
CA PHE A 65 15.62 11.89 0.47
C PHE A 65 14.91 11.31 1.69
N LEU A 66 15.32 10.12 2.16
CA LEU A 66 14.72 9.49 3.34
C LEU A 66 15.00 10.28 4.62
N ILE A 67 16.21 10.86 4.75
CA ILE A 67 16.55 11.76 5.85
C ILE A 67 15.63 12.99 5.84
N ASP A 68 15.46 13.65 4.70
CA ASP A 68 14.54 14.79 4.55
C ASP A 68 13.11 14.42 4.95
N LYS A 69 12.62 13.27 4.46
CA LYS A 69 11.29 12.76 4.84
C LYS A 69 11.17 12.45 6.33
N LYS A 70 12.23 11.96 6.96
CA LYS A 70 12.26 11.73 8.41
C LYS A 70 12.15 13.03 9.20
N ILE A 71 12.93 14.05 8.80
CA ILE A 71 12.89 15.39 9.40
C ILE A 71 11.48 15.99 9.25
N LYS A 72 10.81 15.78 8.12
CA LYS A 72 9.42 16.20 7.86
C LYS A 72 8.37 15.36 8.58
N GLY A 73 8.76 14.48 9.49
CA GLY A 73 7.85 13.72 10.36
C GLY A 73 7.26 12.44 9.75
N CYS A 74 7.83 11.92 8.65
CA CYS A 74 7.39 10.63 8.11
C CYS A 74 7.70 9.49 9.08
N THR A 75 6.76 8.54 9.22
CA THR A 75 6.94 7.35 10.04
C THR A 75 7.94 6.37 9.40
N ASP A 76 8.59 5.53 10.20
CA ASP A 76 9.55 4.53 9.72
C ASP A 76 8.92 3.57 8.70
N ARG A 77 7.63 3.23 8.87
CA ARG A 77 6.88 2.44 7.89
C ARG A 77 6.78 3.16 6.53
N THR A 78 6.55 4.46 6.54
CA THR A 78 6.48 5.29 5.32
C THR A 78 7.85 5.39 4.66
N LEU A 79 8.91 5.58 5.46
CA LEU A 79 10.28 5.61 4.95
C LEU A 79 10.69 4.28 4.31
N LYS A 80 10.38 3.16 4.98
CA LYS A 80 10.61 1.82 4.42
C LYS A 80 9.86 1.61 3.09
N TYR A 81 8.60 2.09 3.01
CA TYR A 81 7.82 2.04 1.78
C TYR A 81 8.49 2.84 0.66
N TYR A 82 8.90 4.10 0.90
CA TYR A 82 9.63 4.90 -0.08
C TYR A 82 10.91 4.21 -0.54
N LYS A 83 11.72 3.72 0.42
CA LYS A 83 12.96 3.03 0.12
C LYS A 83 12.73 1.86 -0.83
N THR A 84 11.87 0.93 -0.43
CA THR A 84 11.59 -0.29 -1.22
C THR A 84 11.02 0.03 -2.59
N GLN A 85 10.10 1.01 -2.69
CA GLN A 85 9.49 1.36 -3.97
C GLN A 85 10.49 2.05 -4.92
N LEU A 86 11.28 3.01 -4.42
CA LEU A 86 12.25 3.72 -5.26
C LEU A 86 13.37 2.81 -5.73
N GLN A 87 13.92 1.95 -4.85
CA GLN A 87 14.90 0.94 -5.25
C GLN A 87 14.36 0.07 -6.38
N PHE A 88 13.19 -0.53 -6.19
CA PHE A 88 12.55 -1.36 -7.20
C PHE A 88 12.35 -0.63 -8.54
N ILE A 89 11.90 0.64 -8.50
CA ILE A 89 11.64 1.43 -9.72
C ILE A 89 12.96 1.74 -10.44
N PHE A 90 14.00 2.16 -9.73
CA PHE A 90 15.29 2.50 -10.32
C PHE A 90 15.98 1.28 -10.91
N GLU A 91 15.95 0.13 -10.23
CA GLU A 91 16.42 -1.14 -10.78
C GLU A 91 15.70 -1.53 -12.07
N LYS A 92 14.36 -1.36 -12.11
CA LYS A 92 13.55 -1.66 -13.30
C LYS A 92 13.80 -0.71 -14.47
N ILE A 93 14.10 0.56 -14.20
CA ILE A 93 14.45 1.53 -15.25
C ILE A 93 15.89 1.31 -15.73
N GLY A 94 16.80 0.87 -14.84
CA GLY A 94 18.20 0.59 -15.17
C GLY A 94 19.04 1.83 -15.51
N ILE A 95 18.59 3.02 -15.07
CA ILE A 95 19.25 4.30 -15.32
C ILE A 95 19.37 5.04 -13.98
N GLU A 96 20.51 5.71 -13.76
CA GLU A 96 20.68 6.52 -12.57
C GLU A 96 19.60 7.60 -12.40
N PRO A 97 19.13 7.85 -11.18
CA PRO A 97 18.08 8.83 -10.89
C PRO A 97 18.33 10.22 -11.48
N MET A 98 19.58 10.66 -11.51
CA MET A 98 20.00 11.93 -12.10
C MET A 98 19.77 12.00 -13.61
N ASN A 99 19.86 10.88 -14.30
CA ASN A 99 19.84 10.77 -15.76
C ASN A 99 18.46 10.34 -16.32
N ILE A 100 17.53 9.92 -15.44
CA ILE A 100 16.18 9.51 -15.86
C ILE A 100 15.45 10.71 -16.47
N GLN A 101 14.99 10.55 -17.71
CA GLN A 101 14.18 11.52 -18.44
C GLN A 101 12.70 11.11 -18.44
N THR A 102 11.83 12.04 -18.84
CA THR A 102 10.38 11.81 -18.90
C THR A 102 10.02 10.57 -19.74
N ASP A 103 10.73 10.33 -20.84
CA ASP A 103 10.43 9.21 -21.74
C ASP A 103 10.83 7.85 -21.13
N HIS A 104 11.89 7.79 -20.30
CA HIS A 104 12.23 6.59 -19.54
C HIS A 104 11.10 6.23 -18.56
N ILE A 105 10.51 7.23 -17.90
CA ILE A 105 9.37 7.03 -17.00
C ILE A 105 8.11 6.58 -17.76
N ARG A 106 7.84 7.16 -18.92
CA ARG A 106 6.73 6.73 -19.79
C ARG A 106 6.88 5.27 -20.20
N LEU A 107 8.08 4.88 -20.64
CA LEU A 107 8.38 3.50 -21.01
C LEU A 107 8.23 2.56 -19.82
N TYR A 108 8.73 2.98 -18.65
CA TYR A 108 8.54 2.22 -17.41
C TYR A 108 7.06 1.99 -17.12
N ILE A 109 6.24 3.05 -17.10
CA ILE A 109 4.79 2.96 -16.85
C ILE A 109 4.11 2.01 -17.86
N ALA A 110 4.43 2.17 -19.15
CA ALA A 110 3.87 1.32 -20.21
C ALA A 110 4.25 -0.17 -20.00
N ASN A 111 5.49 -0.47 -19.64
CA ASN A 111 5.93 -1.82 -19.33
C ASN A 111 5.20 -2.38 -18.11
N ARG A 112 5.00 -1.59 -17.05
CA ARG A 112 4.26 -2.00 -15.86
C ARG A 112 2.81 -2.38 -16.18
N GLN A 113 2.15 -1.63 -17.06
CA GLN A 113 0.77 -1.90 -17.50
C GLN A 113 0.69 -3.09 -18.47
N ILE A 114 1.54 -3.12 -19.50
CA ILE A 114 1.42 -4.07 -20.61
C ILE A 114 2.07 -5.42 -20.28
N LYS A 115 3.33 -5.41 -19.80
CA LYS A 115 4.10 -6.62 -19.52
C LYS A 115 3.77 -7.19 -18.14
N ASP A 116 3.84 -6.36 -17.11
CA ASP A 116 3.64 -6.80 -15.73
C ASP A 116 2.16 -6.89 -15.35
N LYS A 117 1.27 -6.31 -16.16
CA LYS A 117 -0.21 -6.32 -16.00
C LYS A 117 -0.67 -5.88 -14.61
N ILE A 118 0.04 -4.92 -14.01
CA ILE A 118 -0.33 -4.40 -12.70
C ILE A 118 -1.51 -3.43 -12.80
N SER A 119 -2.23 -3.24 -11.68
CA SER A 119 -3.38 -2.35 -11.65
C SER A 119 -2.98 -0.88 -11.77
N ASP A 120 -3.83 -0.06 -12.40
CA ASP A 120 -3.63 1.39 -12.51
C ASP A 120 -3.50 2.07 -11.13
N VAL A 121 -4.12 1.51 -10.08
CA VAL A 121 -3.95 1.97 -8.71
C VAL A 121 -2.50 1.81 -8.25
N THR A 122 -1.88 0.68 -8.57
CA THR A 122 -0.47 0.41 -8.24
C THR A 122 0.45 1.32 -9.03
N VAL A 123 0.20 1.48 -10.34
CA VAL A 123 0.95 2.42 -11.19
C VAL A 123 0.86 3.84 -10.64
N ASN A 124 -0.33 4.30 -10.25
CA ASN A 124 -0.50 5.63 -9.66
C ASN A 124 0.24 5.80 -8.33
N ASN A 125 0.38 4.73 -7.54
CA ASN A 125 1.21 4.78 -6.32
C ASN A 125 2.69 4.93 -6.66
N GLU A 126 3.18 4.22 -7.68
CA GLU A 126 4.56 4.36 -8.19
C GLU A 126 4.81 5.77 -8.74
N ILE A 127 3.87 6.33 -9.50
CA ILE A 127 3.91 7.73 -9.98
C ILE A 127 4.02 8.71 -8.81
N ARG A 128 3.23 8.54 -7.74
CA ARG A 128 3.28 9.42 -6.56
C ARG A 128 4.63 9.36 -5.84
N VAL A 129 5.19 8.16 -5.73
CA VAL A 129 6.52 7.95 -5.11
C VAL A 129 7.60 8.65 -5.93
N LEU A 130 7.62 8.45 -7.26
CA LEU A 130 8.54 9.13 -8.16
C LEU A 130 8.36 10.64 -8.13
N SER A 131 7.11 11.13 -8.15
CA SER A 131 6.82 12.56 -8.10
C SER A 131 7.37 13.18 -6.80
N SER A 132 7.17 12.52 -5.65
CA SER A 132 7.69 12.99 -4.36
C SER A 132 9.22 13.05 -4.33
N PHE A 133 9.90 12.07 -4.97
CA PHE A 133 11.35 12.02 -5.05
C PHE A 133 11.92 13.11 -5.97
N TYR A 134 11.39 13.25 -7.18
CA TYR A 134 11.89 14.23 -8.15
C TYR A 134 11.50 15.68 -7.80
N GLU A 135 10.40 15.89 -7.11
CA GLU A 135 10.06 17.19 -6.54
C GLU A 135 11.07 17.59 -5.46
N TRP A 136 11.43 16.65 -4.56
CA TRP A 136 12.51 16.87 -3.59
C TRP A 136 13.84 17.15 -4.27
N MET A 137 14.26 16.36 -5.29
CA MET A 137 15.49 16.60 -6.03
C MET A 137 15.53 17.99 -6.67
N GLN A 138 14.40 18.48 -7.15
CA GLN A 138 14.32 19.82 -7.73
C GLN A 138 14.37 20.90 -6.66
N THR A 139 13.71 20.72 -5.53
CA THR A 139 13.71 21.66 -4.40
C THR A 139 15.08 21.80 -3.76
N GLU A 140 15.83 20.69 -3.64
CA GLU A 140 17.20 20.67 -3.12
C GLU A 140 18.26 20.98 -4.19
N GLU A 141 17.84 21.47 -5.35
CA GLU A 141 18.70 21.88 -6.48
C GLU A 141 19.63 20.79 -7.02
N TYR A 142 19.44 19.51 -6.64
CA TYR A 142 20.18 18.41 -7.25
C TYR A 142 19.88 18.27 -8.74
N ARG A 143 18.69 18.73 -9.17
CA ARG A 143 18.26 18.63 -10.55
C ARG A 143 17.37 19.81 -10.95
N LEU A 144 17.74 20.54 -12.02
CA LEU A 144 17.01 21.72 -12.52
C LEU A 144 15.65 21.35 -13.15
N LYS A 145 15.60 20.22 -13.88
CA LYS A 145 14.40 19.77 -14.61
C LYS A 145 13.80 18.54 -13.95
N ASN A 146 12.56 18.65 -13.52
CA ASN A 146 11.80 17.53 -12.94
C ASN A 146 11.17 16.69 -14.07
N PRO A 147 11.55 15.40 -14.22
CA PRO A 147 11.02 14.55 -15.30
C PRO A 147 9.56 14.15 -15.09
N MET A 148 9.02 14.35 -13.88
CA MET A 148 7.63 14.03 -13.55
C MET A 148 6.63 15.12 -13.95
N LYS A 149 7.09 16.34 -14.29
CA LYS A 149 6.17 17.47 -14.61
C LYS A 149 5.16 17.18 -15.72
N ARG A 150 5.51 16.28 -16.66
CA ARG A 150 4.64 15.91 -17.79
C ARG A 150 4.01 14.52 -17.62
N ILE A 151 4.09 13.93 -16.42
CA ILE A 151 3.51 12.64 -16.11
C ILE A 151 2.28 12.87 -15.24
N ASN A 152 1.12 12.53 -15.77
CA ASN A 152 -0.14 12.60 -15.04
C ASN A 152 -0.51 11.24 -14.45
N GLN A 153 -1.25 11.26 -13.35
CA GLN A 153 -1.85 10.03 -12.85
C GLN A 153 -2.90 9.50 -13.83
N ILE A 154 -2.99 8.18 -13.91
CA ILE A 154 -4.01 7.49 -14.70
C ILE A 154 -5.37 7.76 -14.06
N ARG A 155 -6.34 8.15 -14.87
CA ARG A 155 -7.71 8.38 -14.40
C ARG A 155 -8.34 7.07 -13.94
N LEU A 156 -8.61 6.97 -12.66
CA LEU A 156 -9.25 5.80 -12.08
C LEU A 156 -10.77 5.99 -12.05
N TYR A 157 -11.48 5.00 -12.57
CA TYR A 157 -12.92 4.91 -12.32
C TYR A 157 -13.12 4.30 -10.94
N LYS A 158 -13.68 5.09 -10.02
CA LYS A 158 -13.99 4.62 -8.67
C LYS A 158 -15.10 3.57 -8.75
N LYS A 159 -14.71 2.28 -8.72
CA LYS A 159 -15.71 1.22 -8.48
C LYS A 159 -16.26 1.39 -7.07
N LYS A 160 -17.57 1.42 -6.96
CA LYS A 160 -18.25 1.39 -5.68
C LYS A 160 -17.82 0.12 -4.95
N LYS A 161 -17.42 0.29 -3.72
CA LYS A 161 -17.00 -0.85 -2.89
C LYS A 161 -18.17 -1.21 -2.00
N ASP A 162 -18.67 -2.44 -2.07
CA ASP A 162 -19.85 -2.89 -1.35
C ASP A 162 -19.59 -3.11 0.15
N ALA A 163 -20.62 -2.88 0.96
CA ALA A 163 -20.69 -3.31 2.35
C ALA A 163 -21.03 -4.83 2.41
N TYR A 164 -20.91 -5.44 3.59
CA TYR A 164 -21.47 -6.76 3.79
C TYR A 164 -23.01 -6.65 3.87
N THR A 165 -23.70 -7.67 3.36
CA THR A 165 -25.11 -7.86 3.61
C THR A 165 -25.32 -8.48 5.01
N ASP A 166 -26.53 -8.33 5.57
CA ASP A 166 -26.85 -8.93 6.87
C ASP A 166 -26.69 -10.47 6.83
N ILE A 167 -27.06 -11.10 5.71
CA ILE A 167 -26.88 -12.54 5.49
C ILE A 167 -25.40 -12.94 5.50
N GLU A 168 -24.51 -12.14 4.86
CA GLU A 168 -23.07 -12.40 4.89
C GLU A 168 -22.51 -12.28 6.30
N ILE A 169 -22.98 -11.28 7.08
CA ILE A 169 -22.57 -11.09 8.49
C ILE A 169 -22.97 -12.30 9.32
N GLU A 170 -24.22 -12.76 9.22
CA GLU A 170 -24.71 -13.89 10.01
C GLU A 170 -24.03 -15.21 9.60
N LYS A 171 -23.77 -15.43 8.31
CA LYS A 171 -22.98 -16.58 7.85
C LYS A 171 -21.55 -16.56 8.43
N MET A 172 -20.89 -15.40 8.40
CA MET A 172 -19.55 -15.27 8.98
C MET A 172 -19.57 -15.49 10.49
N ARG A 173 -20.55 -14.91 11.20
CA ARG A 173 -20.72 -15.07 12.66
C ARG A 173 -20.93 -16.54 13.05
N GLY A 174 -21.78 -17.26 12.32
CA GLY A 174 -22.06 -18.66 12.56
C GLY A 174 -20.89 -19.61 12.28
N ALA A 175 -19.97 -19.21 11.42
CA ALA A 175 -18.80 -20.00 11.05
C ALA A 175 -17.58 -19.77 11.98
N LEU A 176 -17.67 -18.87 12.96
CA LEU A 176 -16.61 -18.61 13.92
C LEU A 176 -16.61 -19.68 15.02
N GLU A 177 -15.47 -20.33 15.19
CA GLU A 177 -15.34 -21.46 16.13
C GLU A 177 -14.83 -21.00 17.52
N THR A 178 -13.84 -20.10 17.56
CA THR A 178 -13.21 -19.67 18.81
C THR A 178 -13.87 -18.44 19.40
N SER A 179 -13.94 -18.33 20.72
CA SER A 179 -14.41 -17.13 21.42
C SER A 179 -13.58 -15.90 21.07
N ARG A 180 -12.28 -16.08 20.86
CA ARG A 180 -11.36 -15.04 20.43
C ARG A 180 -11.72 -14.47 19.07
N ASP A 181 -12.00 -15.34 18.07
CA ASP A 181 -12.38 -14.89 16.73
C ASP A 181 -13.75 -14.22 16.75
N LYS A 182 -14.69 -14.71 17.58
CA LYS A 182 -15.98 -14.07 17.82
C LYS A 182 -15.82 -12.67 18.42
N ALA A 183 -14.97 -12.52 19.42
CA ALA A 183 -14.67 -11.20 20.01
C ALA A 183 -14.05 -10.24 18.99
N MET A 184 -13.05 -10.67 18.21
CA MET A 184 -12.45 -9.84 17.14
C MET A 184 -13.48 -9.42 16.08
N PHE A 185 -14.35 -10.33 15.70
CA PHE A 185 -15.39 -10.09 14.68
C PHE A 185 -16.43 -9.06 15.17
N GLU A 186 -16.95 -9.24 16.37
CA GLU A 186 -17.93 -8.33 16.95
C GLU A 186 -17.32 -6.95 17.26
N MET A 187 -16.07 -6.91 17.68
CA MET A 187 -15.33 -5.66 17.87
C MET A 187 -15.21 -4.87 16.56
N LEU A 188 -14.88 -5.52 15.44
CA LEU A 188 -14.79 -4.86 14.13
C LEU A 188 -16.17 -4.33 13.68
N LEU A 189 -17.24 -5.05 13.94
CA LEU A 189 -18.61 -4.65 13.57
C LEU A 189 -19.14 -3.52 14.46
N SER A 190 -18.84 -3.56 15.76
CA SER A 190 -19.36 -2.60 16.72
C SER A 190 -18.61 -1.26 16.66
N THR A 191 -17.28 -1.30 16.70
CA THR A 191 -16.44 -0.11 16.85
C THR A 191 -16.05 0.55 15.53
N TRP A 192 -16.19 -0.16 14.44
CA TRP A 192 -15.69 0.23 13.10
C TRP A 192 -14.21 0.65 13.10
N CYS A 193 -13.44 0.10 14.02
CA CYS A 193 -12.03 0.44 14.17
C CYS A 193 -11.19 -0.06 12.98
N ARG A 194 -10.01 0.54 12.82
CA ARG A 194 -9.01 0.01 11.89
C ARG A 194 -8.39 -1.25 12.49
N VAL A 195 -7.96 -2.16 11.64
CA VAL A 195 -7.32 -3.41 12.10
C VAL A 195 -6.10 -3.15 12.99
N SER A 196 -5.35 -2.08 12.72
CA SER A 196 -4.21 -1.68 13.56
C SER A 196 -4.63 -1.13 14.92
N GLU A 197 -5.78 -0.47 15.01
CA GLU A 197 -6.36 -0.01 16.26
C GLU A 197 -6.85 -1.22 17.07
N LEU A 198 -7.62 -2.13 16.46
CA LEU A 198 -8.08 -3.37 17.11
C LEU A 198 -6.92 -4.18 17.68
N ALA A 199 -5.82 -4.30 16.93
CA ALA A 199 -4.68 -5.09 17.36
C ALA A 199 -4.05 -4.60 18.66
N GLN A 200 -4.06 -3.29 18.89
CA GLN A 200 -3.35 -2.63 19.98
C GLN A 200 -4.20 -2.38 21.24
N ILE A 201 -5.51 -2.67 21.18
CA ILE A 201 -6.41 -2.44 22.32
C ILE A 201 -5.89 -3.16 23.58
N ARG A 202 -5.80 -2.40 24.67
CA ARG A 202 -5.46 -2.89 25.98
C ARG A 202 -6.71 -3.12 26.82
N LEU A 203 -6.61 -3.98 27.81
CA LEU A 203 -7.74 -4.29 28.69
C LEU A 203 -8.16 -3.09 29.56
N ASP A 204 -7.19 -2.26 29.97
CA ASP A 204 -7.41 -1.04 30.76
C ASP A 204 -8.02 0.11 29.94
N GLU A 205 -8.13 -0.03 28.63
CA GLU A 205 -8.75 0.93 27.70
C GLU A 205 -10.23 0.63 27.44
N ILE A 206 -10.73 -0.46 27.99
CA ILE A 206 -12.15 -0.84 27.87
C ILE A 206 -12.83 -0.51 29.19
N ASN A 207 -13.83 0.38 29.13
CA ASN A 207 -14.62 0.79 30.28
C ASN A 207 -16.10 0.70 29.92
N ASP A 208 -16.85 -0.17 30.59
CA ASP A 208 -18.26 -0.47 30.30
C ASP A 208 -18.46 -0.79 28.81
N ASN A 209 -19.18 0.08 28.12
CA ASN A 209 -19.48 -0.03 26.68
C ASN A 209 -18.62 0.89 25.79
N GLU A 210 -17.53 1.42 26.33
CA GLU A 210 -16.61 2.31 25.63
C GLU A 210 -15.23 1.68 25.49
N VAL A 211 -14.53 1.99 24.41
CA VAL A 211 -13.15 1.60 24.19
C VAL A 211 -12.36 2.76 23.59
N LEU A 212 -11.21 3.04 24.20
CA LEU A 212 -10.28 4.05 23.69
C LEU A 212 -9.48 3.45 22.51
N LEU A 213 -9.51 4.13 21.38
CA LEU A 213 -8.78 3.71 20.17
C LEU A 213 -7.69 4.72 19.82
N HIS A 214 -6.47 4.24 19.70
CA HIS A 214 -5.31 5.05 19.36
C HIS A 214 -5.16 5.16 17.83
N GLY A 215 -5.42 6.37 17.31
CA GLY A 215 -5.34 6.67 15.90
C GLY A 215 -3.96 7.08 15.40
N LYS A 216 -3.79 7.16 14.09
CA LYS A 216 -2.56 7.66 13.46
C LYS A 216 -2.35 9.14 13.86
N GLY A 217 -1.12 9.49 14.28
CA GLY A 217 -0.77 10.87 14.65
C GLY A 217 -1.21 11.27 16.06
N LYS A 218 -1.33 10.31 16.99
CA LYS A 218 -1.79 10.52 18.38
C LYS A 218 -3.20 11.13 18.47
N LYS A 219 -4.07 10.77 17.53
CA LYS A 219 -5.48 11.18 17.53
C LYS A 219 -6.31 10.03 18.09
N ASP A 220 -6.52 10.10 19.38
CA ASP A 220 -7.32 9.13 20.10
C ASP A 220 -8.80 9.43 19.94
N ARG A 221 -9.61 8.38 19.97
CA ARG A 221 -11.08 8.52 19.95
C ARG A 221 -11.73 7.38 20.74
N THR A 222 -12.87 7.69 21.32
CA THR A 222 -13.74 6.69 21.91
C THR A 222 -14.58 6.01 20.82
N ALA A 223 -14.70 4.70 20.89
CA ALA A 223 -15.65 3.90 20.14
C ALA A 223 -16.55 3.13 21.10
N TYR A 224 -17.70 2.66 20.58
CA TYR A 224 -18.74 2.11 21.44
C TYR A 224 -18.97 0.63 21.14
N LEU A 225 -19.20 -0.13 22.20
CA LEU A 225 -19.44 -1.56 22.17
C LEU A 225 -20.95 -1.83 22.31
N ASN A 226 -21.50 -2.55 21.33
CA ASN A 226 -22.86 -3.05 21.44
C ASN A 226 -22.92 -4.32 22.30
N ALA A 227 -24.12 -4.75 22.68
CA ALA A 227 -24.32 -5.90 23.53
C ALA A 227 -23.69 -7.20 22.99
N LYS A 228 -23.66 -7.39 21.65
CA LYS A 228 -23.02 -8.57 21.03
C LYS A 228 -21.51 -8.54 21.22
N ALA A 229 -20.87 -7.38 21.07
CA ALA A 229 -19.44 -7.23 21.27
C ALA A 229 -19.06 -7.42 22.75
N LEU A 230 -19.82 -6.84 23.67
CA LEU A 230 -19.61 -7.01 25.10
C LEU A 230 -19.70 -8.49 25.52
N LEU A 231 -20.75 -9.19 25.11
CA LEU A 231 -20.91 -10.61 25.39
C LEU A 231 -19.78 -11.46 24.79
N ALA A 232 -19.36 -11.16 23.56
CA ALA A 232 -18.28 -11.89 22.91
C ALA A 232 -16.94 -11.66 23.60
N ILE A 233 -16.66 -10.42 24.05
CA ILE A 233 -15.48 -10.10 24.85
C ILE A 233 -15.51 -10.83 26.18
N GLN A 234 -16.62 -10.79 26.90
CA GLN A 234 -16.78 -11.47 28.18
C GLN A 234 -16.55 -12.98 28.05
N ASN A 235 -17.15 -13.62 27.06
CA ASN A 235 -16.93 -15.05 26.80
C ASN A 235 -15.47 -15.35 26.49
N TYR A 236 -14.81 -14.50 25.72
CA TYR A 236 -13.38 -14.65 25.44
C TYR A 236 -12.54 -14.47 26.70
N MET A 237 -12.81 -13.45 27.51
CA MET A 237 -12.08 -13.20 28.76
C MET A 237 -12.25 -14.32 29.77
N ASN A 238 -13.43 -14.95 29.87
CA ASN A 238 -13.66 -16.10 30.71
C ASN A 238 -12.82 -17.34 30.33
N GLU A 239 -12.42 -17.41 29.05
CA GLU A 239 -11.58 -18.50 28.53
C GLU A 239 -10.08 -18.20 28.64
N ARG A 240 -9.69 -16.92 28.77
CA ARG A 240 -8.27 -16.52 28.89
C ARG A 240 -7.70 -16.93 30.24
N LYS A 241 -6.43 -17.37 30.21
CA LYS A 241 -5.64 -17.69 31.40
C LYS A 241 -4.26 -17.02 31.40
N ASP A 242 -4.03 -16.11 30.47
CA ASP A 242 -2.82 -15.28 30.40
C ASP A 242 -3.10 -13.93 31.10
N ASP A 243 -2.04 -13.23 31.46
CA ASP A 243 -2.07 -11.90 32.11
C ASP A 243 -1.57 -10.80 31.16
N SER A 244 -1.54 -11.04 29.85
CA SER A 244 -1.18 -10.02 28.86
C SER A 244 -2.13 -8.82 28.95
N PRO A 245 -1.61 -7.57 28.96
CA PRO A 245 -2.44 -6.37 29.02
C PRO A 245 -3.24 -6.12 27.75
N TYR A 246 -2.92 -6.80 26.65
CA TYR A 246 -3.61 -6.61 25.36
C TYR A 246 -4.90 -7.45 25.31
N LEU A 247 -5.97 -6.89 24.77
CA LEU A 247 -7.22 -7.63 24.53
C LEU A 247 -6.97 -8.86 23.64
N PHE A 248 -6.15 -8.71 22.60
CA PHE A 248 -5.77 -9.78 21.68
C PHE A 248 -4.24 -9.95 21.67
N PRO A 249 -3.66 -10.69 22.62
CA PRO A 249 -2.23 -10.90 22.66
C PRO A 249 -1.75 -11.72 21.47
N ARG A 250 -0.47 -11.59 21.15
CA ARG A 250 0.16 -12.40 20.12
C ARG A 250 0.31 -13.84 20.61
N MET A 251 -0.01 -14.76 19.71
CA MET A 251 0.17 -16.20 19.92
C MET A 251 1.16 -16.72 18.89
N ILE A 252 2.06 -17.59 19.33
CA ILE A 252 3.04 -18.27 18.50
C ILE A 252 3.03 -19.77 18.81
N SER A 253 3.39 -20.60 17.83
CA SER A 253 3.60 -22.02 18.11
C SER A 253 4.85 -22.23 18.96
N ILE A 254 4.87 -23.29 19.75
CA ILE A 254 6.07 -23.68 20.53
C ILE A 254 7.26 -23.85 19.59
N ALA A 255 7.06 -24.49 18.45
CA ALA A 255 8.11 -24.70 17.46
C ALA A 255 8.70 -23.38 16.91
N ASP A 256 7.87 -22.36 16.68
CA ASP A 256 8.34 -21.05 16.23
C ASP A 256 9.01 -20.25 17.34
N SER A 257 8.59 -20.43 18.59
CA SER A 257 9.23 -19.79 19.75
C SER A 257 10.66 -20.29 19.93
N LEU A 258 10.86 -21.59 19.82
CA LEU A 258 12.19 -22.21 19.91
C LEU A 258 13.13 -21.71 18.80
N LYS A 259 12.62 -21.58 17.56
CA LYS A 259 13.39 -21.03 16.44
C LYS A 259 13.79 -19.58 16.63
N LYS A 260 12.97 -18.79 17.32
CA LYS A 260 13.20 -17.36 17.57
C LYS A 260 13.99 -17.07 18.84
N GLY A 261 14.34 -18.10 19.63
CA GLY A 261 15.07 -17.92 20.88
C GLY A 261 14.33 -17.05 21.91
N ILE A 262 12.99 -17.06 21.90
CA ILE A 262 12.19 -16.27 22.84
C ILE A 262 12.38 -16.85 24.25
N PRO A 263 12.75 -16.06 25.28
CA PRO A 263 12.92 -16.51 26.62
C PRO A 263 11.67 -17.18 27.19
N LYS A 264 11.84 -18.27 27.91
CA LYS A 264 10.69 -19.03 28.47
C LYS A 264 9.84 -18.19 29.44
N GLU A 265 10.45 -17.21 30.07
CA GLU A 265 9.81 -16.28 31.01
C GLU A 265 8.81 -15.35 30.33
N GLU A 266 9.00 -15.09 29.01
CA GLU A 266 8.08 -14.29 28.21
C GLU A 266 6.91 -15.08 27.62
N LEU A 267 6.93 -16.43 27.84
CA LEU A 267 5.97 -17.33 27.22
C LEU A 267 4.96 -17.79 28.31
N LYS A 268 3.66 -17.63 27.97
CA LYS A 268 2.57 -18.16 28.80
C LYS A 268 1.69 -19.06 27.95
N PHE A 269 1.31 -20.22 28.54
CA PHE A 269 0.46 -21.19 27.85
C PHE A 269 -0.95 -20.65 27.66
N TYR A 270 -1.45 -20.73 26.42
CA TYR A 270 -2.85 -20.47 26.12
C TYR A 270 -3.65 -21.78 26.19
N TYR A 271 -4.64 -21.82 27.05
CA TYR A 271 -5.26 -23.05 27.56
C TYR A 271 -5.98 -23.94 26.53
N ARG A 272 -6.53 -23.37 25.42
CA ARG A 272 -7.37 -24.14 24.48
C ARG A 272 -6.72 -24.49 23.14
N ILE A 273 -5.52 -24.05 22.90
CA ILE A 273 -4.82 -24.34 21.65
C ILE A 273 -3.53 -25.07 22.04
N PRO A 274 -3.49 -26.39 21.88
CA PRO A 274 -2.27 -27.17 22.10
C PRO A 274 -1.11 -26.57 21.30
N ASP A 275 0.09 -26.59 21.84
CA ASP A 275 1.33 -26.13 21.19
C ASP A 275 1.42 -24.63 20.83
N MET A 276 0.52 -23.79 21.39
CA MET A 276 0.56 -22.33 21.22
C MET A 276 0.92 -21.63 22.54
N LEU A 277 1.72 -20.58 22.42
CA LEU A 277 2.15 -19.73 23.53
C LEU A 277 1.67 -18.31 23.34
N VAL A 278 1.32 -17.65 24.43
CA VAL A 278 1.02 -16.21 24.46
C VAL A 278 2.29 -15.46 24.81
N ILE A 279 2.62 -14.43 24.04
CA ILE A 279 3.70 -13.51 24.33
C ILE A 279 3.15 -12.12 24.65
N ASN A 280 3.88 -11.35 25.47
CA ASN A 280 3.45 -10.02 25.91
C ASN A 280 3.59 -8.97 24.82
N GLU A 281 3.01 -9.27 23.67
CA GLU A 281 2.87 -8.39 22.52
C GLU A 281 1.43 -8.46 22.01
N HIS A 282 0.95 -7.42 21.37
CA HIS A 282 -0.34 -7.46 20.69
C HIS A 282 -0.30 -8.33 19.42
N ILE A 283 -1.44 -8.86 19.02
CA ILE A 283 -1.59 -9.55 17.72
C ILE A 283 -1.17 -8.63 16.57
N SER A 284 -0.54 -9.18 15.53
CA SER A 284 -0.23 -8.37 14.35
C SER A 284 -1.49 -8.04 13.54
N PRO A 285 -1.62 -6.82 12.99
CA PRO A 285 -2.70 -6.49 12.08
C PRO A 285 -2.84 -7.48 10.91
N SER A 286 -1.72 -7.95 10.37
CA SER A 286 -1.69 -8.94 9.28
C SER A 286 -2.29 -10.29 9.68
N THR A 287 -2.16 -10.69 10.95
CA THR A 287 -2.78 -11.92 11.47
C THR A 287 -4.30 -11.77 11.50
N ILE A 288 -4.83 -10.63 11.95
CA ILE A 288 -6.28 -10.35 11.92
C ILE A 288 -6.80 -10.35 10.48
N GLU A 289 -6.09 -9.68 9.58
CA GLU A 289 -6.43 -9.66 8.15
C GLU A 289 -6.47 -11.06 7.54
N ALA A 290 -5.47 -11.89 7.87
CA ALA A 290 -5.40 -13.27 7.39
C ALA A 290 -6.58 -14.12 7.90
N ARG A 291 -6.94 -14.00 9.19
CA ARG A 291 -8.09 -14.71 9.79
C ARG A 291 -9.40 -14.31 9.11
N VAL A 292 -9.65 -13.01 8.93
CA VAL A 292 -10.83 -12.51 8.23
C VAL A 292 -10.88 -13.02 6.78
N ARG A 293 -9.73 -13.04 6.10
CA ARG A 293 -9.62 -13.51 4.71
C ARG A 293 -9.85 -15.02 4.59
N VAL A 294 -9.34 -15.81 5.54
CA VAL A 294 -9.58 -17.26 5.60
C VAL A 294 -11.05 -17.56 5.84
N LEU A 295 -11.70 -16.89 6.81
CA LEU A 295 -13.14 -17.01 7.06
C LEU A 295 -13.95 -16.70 5.81
N GLY A 296 -13.63 -15.61 5.12
CA GLY A 296 -14.31 -15.23 3.88
C GLY A 296 -14.17 -16.29 2.78
N ARG A 297 -12.95 -16.84 2.58
CA ARG A 297 -12.70 -17.89 1.58
C ARG A 297 -13.52 -19.17 1.87
N ARG A 298 -13.61 -19.59 3.14
CA ARG A 298 -14.43 -20.76 3.54
C ARG A 298 -15.90 -20.60 3.18
N LEU A 299 -16.41 -19.37 3.15
CA LEU A 299 -17.83 -19.04 2.91
C LEU A 299 -18.10 -18.49 1.51
N ASN A 300 -17.06 -18.42 0.65
CA ASN A 300 -17.13 -17.74 -0.65
C ASN A 300 -17.59 -16.26 -0.53
N ILE A 301 -17.14 -15.58 0.52
CA ILE A 301 -17.41 -14.16 0.78
C ILE A 301 -16.08 -13.39 0.64
N PHE A 302 -16.06 -12.31 -0.15
CA PHE A 302 -14.88 -11.44 -0.21
C PHE A 302 -14.78 -10.64 1.08
N ALA A 303 -13.91 -11.11 2.00
CA ALA A 303 -13.78 -10.56 3.35
C ALA A 303 -12.42 -9.91 3.59
N HIS A 304 -12.45 -8.70 4.17
CA HIS A 304 -11.30 -7.98 4.66
C HIS A 304 -11.72 -6.94 5.73
N PRO A 305 -10.85 -6.54 6.68
CA PRO A 305 -11.24 -5.68 7.81
C PRO A 305 -11.86 -4.33 7.41
N HIS A 306 -11.34 -3.66 6.39
CA HIS A 306 -11.94 -2.41 5.92
C HIS A 306 -13.39 -2.53 5.44
N LYS A 307 -13.82 -3.74 5.02
CA LYS A 307 -15.22 -3.96 4.63
C LYS A 307 -16.15 -3.93 5.86
N PHE A 308 -15.69 -4.38 7.05
CA PHE A 308 -16.43 -4.23 8.31
C PHE A 308 -16.70 -2.76 8.64
N ARG A 309 -15.67 -1.95 8.61
CA ARG A 309 -15.77 -0.51 8.89
C ARG A 309 -16.74 0.19 7.92
N ARG A 310 -16.67 -0.16 6.64
CA ARG A 310 -17.60 0.33 5.63
C ARG A 310 -19.02 -0.14 5.91
N THR A 311 -19.20 -1.39 6.26
CA THR A 311 -20.49 -1.97 6.59
C THR A 311 -21.16 -1.25 7.74
N GLY A 312 -20.45 -1.07 8.86
CA GLY A 312 -20.96 -0.34 10.01
C GLY A 312 -21.37 1.09 9.66
N ALA A 313 -20.49 1.82 8.96
CA ALA A 313 -20.79 3.18 8.52
C ALA A 313 -22.00 3.25 7.58
N THR A 314 -22.09 2.34 6.60
CA THR A 314 -23.23 2.29 5.66
C THR A 314 -24.53 1.94 6.37
N MET A 315 -24.52 0.97 7.28
CA MET A 315 -25.70 0.58 8.07
C MET A 315 -26.18 1.72 8.97
N ALA A 316 -25.26 2.43 9.64
CA ALA A 316 -25.58 3.56 10.50
C ALA A 316 -26.23 4.72 9.69
N LEU A 317 -25.64 5.06 8.53
CA LEU A 317 -26.19 6.08 7.64
C LEU A 317 -27.60 5.68 7.13
N ARG A 318 -27.81 4.41 6.76
CA ARG A 318 -29.13 3.89 6.36
C ARG A 318 -30.14 3.91 7.51
N ALA A 319 -29.68 3.70 8.74
CA ALA A 319 -30.51 3.82 9.93
C ALA A 319 -30.81 5.28 10.33
N GLY A 320 -30.31 6.28 9.59
CA GLY A 320 -30.58 7.69 9.79
C GLY A 320 -29.57 8.42 10.72
N MET A 321 -28.44 7.79 11.05
CA MET A 321 -27.39 8.47 11.82
C MET A 321 -26.81 9.63 10.98
N PRO A 322 -26.70 10.86 11.53
CA PRO A 322 -26.08 11.98 10.82
C PRO A 322 -24.63 11.67 10.38
N ILE A 323 -24.29 12.09 9.17
CA ILE A 323 -22.96 11.80 8.58
C ILE A 323 -21.81 12.36 9.42
N GLU A 324 -22.03 13.47 10.11
CA GLU A 324 -21.06 14.09 11.01
C GLU A 324 -20.75 13.17 12.20
N GLN A 325 -21.76 12.52 12.75
CA GLN A 325 -21.58 11.54 13.84
C GLN A 325 -20.86 10.30 13.32
N VAL A 326 -21.24 9.78 12.17
CA VAL A 326 -20.53 8.65 11.53
C VAL A 326 -19.07 9.03 11.25
N SER A 327 -18.80 10.22 10.72
CA SER A 327 -17.45 10.73 10.49
C SER A 327 -16.62 10.78 11.77
N LYS A 328 -17.21 11.23 12.87
CA LYS A 328 -16.59 11.33 14.19
C LYS A 328 -16.25 9.95 14.76
N ILE A 329 -17.17 8.99 14.69
CA ILE A 329 -16.95 7.59 15.10
C ILE A 329 -15.82 6.95 14.26
N LEU A 330 -15.80 7.23 12.97
CA LEU A 330 -14.73 6.75 12.09
C LEU A 330 -13.39 7.45 12.34
N GLY A 331 -13.35 8.61 12.97
CA GLY A 331 -12.15 9.44 13.14
C GLY A 331 -11.62 9.92 11.78
N HIS A 332 -12.52 10.44 10.92
CA HIS A 332 -12.16 11.10 9.68
C HIS A 332 -12.03 12.62 9.93
N GLU A 333 -10.94 13.22 9.50
CA GLU A 333 -10.73 14.67 9.56
C GLU A 333 -11.54 15.41 8.51
N ASP A 334 -11.68 14.80 7.32
CA ASP A 334 -12.46 15.35 6.22
C ASP A 334 -13.71 14.48 6.00
N ILE A 335 -14.87 15.11 6.10
CA ILE A 335 -16.18 14.49 5.90
C ILE A 335 -16.32 13.89 4.50
N LYS A 336 -15.60 14.43 3.50
CA LYS A 336 -15.52 13.86 2.14
C LYS A 336 -15.07 12.42 2.14
N THR A 337 -14.24 12.02 3.12
CA THR A 337 -13.82 10.62 3.29
C THR A 337 -15.00 9.74 3.73
N THR A 338 -15.98 10.28 4.45
CA THR A 338 -17.19 9.58 4.88
C THR A 338 -18.25 9.54 3.78
N GLN A 339 -18.29 10.55 2.92
CA GLN A 339 -19.24 10.62 1.80
C GLN A 339 -19.11 9.44 0.82
N ILE A 340 -17.95 8.78 0.76
CA ILE A 340 -17.78 7.56 -0.05
C ILE A 340 -18.65 6.38 0.41
N TYR A 341 -19.17 6.43 1.65
CA TYR A 341 -20.09 5.44 2.20
C TYR A 341 -21.56 5.78 1.99
N LEU A 342 -21.84 7.01 1.53
CA LEU A 342 -23.19 7.42 1.15
C LEU A 342 -23.60 6.70 -0.14
N ASP A 343 -24.34 5.63 0.03
CA ASP A 343 -25.05 4.96 -1.05
C ASP A 343 -26.50 5.47 -1.07
N ILE A 344 -26.66 6.71 -1.46
CA ILE A 344 -27.99 7.31 -1.59
C ILE A 344 -28.59 6.81 -2.89
N LYS A 345 -29.54 5.89 -2.79
CA LYS A 345 -30.39 5.47 -3.92
C LYS A 345 -31.53 6.49 -4.09
N GLU A 346 -32.07 6.57 -5.28
CA GLU A 346 -33.27 7.42 -5.54
C GLU A 346 -34.42 7.06 -4.60
N THR A 347 -34.58 5.75 -4.28
CA THR A 347 -35.54 5.29 -3.28
C THR A 347 -35.31 5.89 -1.89
N ASP A 348 -34.07 6.09 -1.50
CA ASP A 348 -33.73 6.66 -0.18
C ASP A 348 -34.03 8.17 -0.17
N ILE A 349 -33.81 8.86 -1.30
CA ILE A 349 -34.16 10.27 -1.47
C ILE A 349 -35.68 10.46 -1.38
N LYS A 350 -36.44 9.62 -2.09
CA LYS A 350 -37.90 9.64 -2.06
C LYS A 350 -38.43 9.42 -0.64
N ALA A 351 -37.98 8.37 0.04
CA ALA A 351 -38.40 8.07 1.42
C ALA A 351 -38.02 9.21 2.40
N SER A 352 -36.84 9.82 2.21
CA SER A 352 -36.44 10.97 3.01
C SER A 352 -37.32 12.19 2.73
N HIS A 353 -37.63 12.47 1.45
CA HIS A 353 -38.52 13.57 1.09
C HIS A 353 -39.89 13.38 1.72
N GLU A 354 -40.50 12.20 1.61
CA GLU A 354 -41.81 11.88 2.22
C GLU A 354 -41.78 12.00 3.75
N ARG A 355 -40.66 11.71 4.40
CA ARG A 355 -40.52 11.76 5.85
C ARG A 355 -40.30 13.19 6.40
N TYR A 356 -39.58 14.02 5.70
CA TYR A 356 -39.10 15.30 6.21
C TYR A 356 -39.72 16.53 5.54
N VAL A 357 -40.31 16.39 4.35
CA VAL A 357 -41.03 17.45 3.64
C VAL A 357 -42.53 17.15 3.74
N ARG A 358 -43.19 17.84 4.67
CA ARG A 358 -44.64 17.79 4.87
C ARG A 358 -45.31 18.98 4.25
#